data_ed45f19d700b8d15014de561a12f1181
#
_entry.id   ed45f19d700b8d15014de561a12f1181
#
_cell.length_a   1.000
_cell.length_b   1.000
_cell.length_c   1.000
_cell.angle_alpha   90.00
_cell.angle_beta   90.00
_cell.angle_gamma   90.00
#
_symmetry.space_group_name_H-M   'P 1'
#
loop_
_entity.id
_entity.type
_entity.pdbx_description
1 polymer ?
#
loop_
_entity_poly.entity_id
_entity_poly.type
_entity_poly.pdbx_seq_one_letter_code
_entity_poly.pdbx_strand_id
1 'polypeptide(L)'
;MSVYTLILEYDGATYMSQVEASNEKAVLNSWSEELDVCSIDGFPLIDAEKVLIGLEDQAPTPVQKLTNVWNLTFAVGHDLAVLHLIKTELQIDN
;
A
#
# COMPACT_ATOMS: atom_id res chain seq x y z
N MET A 1 3.08 -17.40 3.95
CA MET A 1 2.79 -15.98 3.67
C MET A 1 2.22 -15.82 2.28
N SER A 2 1.39 -14.83 2.12
CA SER A 2 0.80 -14.52 0.83
C SER A 2 1.49 -13.33 0.19
N VAL A 3 1.46 -13.27 -1.13
CA VAL A 3 1.97 -12.12 -1.88
C VAL A 3 0.83 -11.14 -2.12
N TYR A 4 1.08 -9.90 -1.84
CA TYR A 4 0.13 -8.81 -2.10
C TYR A 4 0.73 -7.85 -3.11
N THR A 5 -0.07 -7.46 -4.08
CA THR A 5 0.28 -6.40 -5.02
C THR A 5 -0.31 -5.09 -4.53
N LEU A 6 0.51 -4.06 -4.47
CA LEU A 6 0.07 -2.74 -4.04
C LEU A 6 0.14 -1.79 -5.23
N ILE A 7 -0.91 -1.02 -5.38
CA ILE A 7 -1.01 0.01 -6.40
C ILE A 7 -1.25 1.33 -5.68
N LEU A 8 -0.24 2.19 -5.69
CA LEU A 8 -0.32 3.51 -5.08
C LEU A 8 -0.60 4.55 -6.14
N GLU A 9 -1.67 5.31 -5.95
CA GLU A 9 -1.99 6.45 -6.80
C GLU A 9 -1.72 7.73 -6.01
N TYR A 10 -0.80 8.54 -6.51
CA TYR A 10 -0.41 9.76 -5.86
C TYR A 10 0.04 10.80 -6.89
N ASP A 11 -0.53 11.99 -6.80
CA ASP A 11 -0.19 13.16 -7.64
C ASP A 11 -0.19 12.83 -9.14
N GLY A 12 -1.21 12.12 -9.59
CA GLY A 12 -1.38 11.77 -10.99
C GLY A 12 -0.50 10.64 -11.51
N ALA A 13 0.28 10.01 -10.65
CA ALA A 13 1.15 8.89 -11.01
C ALA A 13 0.72 7.62 -10.28
N THR A 14 1.09 6.49 -10.85
CA THR A 14 0.78 5.16 -10.29
C THR A 14 2.08 4.40 -10.03
N TYR A 15 2.20 3.86 -8.85
CA TYR A 15 3.37 3.11 -8.41
C TYR A 15 2.93 1.72 -7.99
N MET A 16 3.59 0.70 -8.50
CA MET A 16 3.24 -0.69 -8.20
C MET A 16 4.40 -1.39 -7.49
N SER A 17 4.05 -2.21 -6.51
CA SER A 17 5.02 -3.01 -5.78
C SER A 17 4.37 -4.29 -5.28
N GLN A 18 5.16 -5.21 -4.76
CA GLN A 18 4.67 -6.45 -4.16
C GLN A 18 5.39 -6.68 -2.85
N VAL A 19 4.64 -7.15 -1.86
CA VAL A 19 5.18 -7.54 -0.56
C VAL A 19 4.60 -8.86 -0.12
N GLU A 20 5.32 -9.57 0.72
CA GLU A 20 4.82 -10.77 1.37
C GLU A 20 4.36 -10.41 2.78
N ALA A 21 3.19 -10.91 3.16
CA ALA A 21 2.65 -10.67 4.49
C ALA A 21 1.73 -11.82 4.88
N SER A 22 1.52 -11.97 6.18
CA SER A 22 0.65 -13.04 6.71
C SER A 22 -0.84 -12.76 6.48
N ASN A 23 -1.22 -11.48 6.42
CA ASN A 23 -2.59 -11.05 6.17
C ASN A 23 -2.59 -9.59 5.71
N GLU A 24 -3.78 -9.08 5.35
CA GLU A 24 -3.92 -7.72 4.84
C GLU A 24 -3.51 -6.63 5.84
N LYS A 25 -3.60 -6.91 7.11
CA LYS A 25 -3.20 -5.94 8.14
C LYS A 25 -1.69 -5.81 8.23
N ALA A 26 -0.96 -6.90 8.00
CA ALA A 26 0.49 -6.90 8.04
C ALA A 26 1.11 -6.30 6.77
N VAL A 27 0.34 -6.18 5.70
CA VAL A 27 0.82 -5.63 4.42
C VAL A 27 1.34 -4.22 4.59
N LEU A 28 0.63 -3.37 5.34
CA LEU A 28 1.02 -1.98 5.51
C LEU A 28 2.37 -1.84 6.19
N ASN A 29 2.64 -2.65 7.20
CA ASN A 29 3.94 -2.65 7.86
C ASN A 29 5.06 -3.10 6.92
N SER A 30 4.83 -4.20 6.20
CA SER A 30 5.82 -4.70 5.25
C SER A 30 6.10 -3.69 4.14
N TRP A 31 5.05 -3.08 3.62
CA TRP A 31 5.17 -2.09 2.57
C TRP A 31 5.92 -0.84 3.04
N SER A 32 5.58 -0.33 4.24
CA SER A 32 6.21 0.88 4.77
C SER A 32 7.71 0.68 5.05
N GLU A 33 8.11 -0.52 5.45
CA GLU A 33 9.52 -0.85 5.67
C GLU A 33 10.32 -0.88 4.36
N GLU A 34 9.69 -1.30 3.27
CA GLU A 34 10.34 -1.44 1.98
C GLU A 34 10.20 -0.20 1.09
N LEU A 35 9.30 0.71 1.45
CA LEU A 35 8.97 1.86 0.61
C LEU A 35 10.16 2.84 0.52
N ASP A 36 10.58 3.10 -0.71
CA ASP A 36 11.52 4.15 -1.00
C ASP A 36 10.77 5.40 -1.43
N VAL A 37 10.53 6.30 -0.48
CA VAL A 37 9.77 7.53 -0.74
C VAL A 37 10.48 8.45 -1.73
N CYS A 38 11.78 8.30 -1.89
CA CYS A 38 12.53 9.08 -2.86
C CYS A 38 12.20 8.70 -4.31
N SER A 39 11.68 7.49 -4.52
CA SER A 39 11.24 7.04 -5.84
C SER A 39 9.87 7.56 -6.24
N ILE A 40 9.14 8.17 -5.31
CA ILE A 40 7.82 8.73 -5.54
C ILE A 40 7.94 10.22 -5.81
N ASP A 41 7.64 10.64 -7.02
CA ASP A 41 7.73 12.04 -7.42
C ASP A 41 6.80 12.93 -6.58
N GLY A 42 7.36 14.00 -6.04
CA GLY A 42 6.59 14.97 -5.28
C GLY A 42 6.23 14.53 -3.86
N PHE A 43 6.66 13.37 -3.42
CA PHE A 43 6.39 12.92 -2.05
C PHE A 43 7.22 13.75 -1.07
N PRO A 44 6.58 14.43 -0.10
CA PRO A 44 7.30 15.32 0.81
C PRO A 44 8.12 14.50 1.82
N LEU A 45 9.43 14.53 1.67
CA LEU A 45 10.34 13.78 2.53
C LEU A 45 10.21 14.16 4.01
N ILE A 46 9.91 15.42 4.27
CA ILE A 46 9.80 15.92 5.63
C ILE A 46 8.61 15.30 6.39
N ASP A 47 7.57 14.91 5.65
CA ASP A 47 6.36 14.30 6.21
C ASP A 47 6.32 12.79 6.03
N ALA A 48 7.29 12.21 5.33
CA ALA A 48 7.28 10.80 4.98
C ALA A 48 7.16 9.90 6.22
N GLU A 49 7.93 10.18 7.25
CA GLU A 49 7.91 9.38 8.47
C GLU A 49 6.54 9.44 9.16
N LYS A 50 5.92 10.61 9.21
CA LYS A 50 4.58 10.76 9.81
C LYS A 50 3.53 10.00 9.02
N VAL A 51 3.62 10.03 7.69
CA VAL A 51 2.71 9.31 6.82
C VAL A 51 2.84 7.81 7.04
N LEU A 52 4.07 7.29 7.07
CA LEU A 52 4.31 5.87 7.26
C LEU A 52 3.86 5.38 8.64
N ILE A 53 4.10 6.16 9.69
CA ILE A 53 3.62 5.83 11.03
C ILE A 53 2.09 5.83 11.07
N GLY A 54 1.46 6.81 10.44
CA GLY A 54 0.01 6.88 10.38
C GLY A 54 -0.62 5.71 9.65
N LEU A 55 0.05 5.18 8.63
CA LEU A 55 -0.43 4.02 7.89
C LEU A 55 -0.47 2.75 8.74
N GLU A 56 0.46 2.60 9.68
CA GLU A 56 0.51 1.43 10.55
C GLU A 56 -0.73 1.29 11.43
N ASP A 57 -1.36 2.42 11.76
CA ASP A 57 -2.57 2.44 12.59
C ASP A 57 -3.86 2.27 11.78
N GLN A 58 -3.78 2.23 10.45
CA GLN A 58 -4.94 2.10 9.59
C GLN A 58 -5.18 0.64 9.20
N ALA A 59 -6.44 0.30 9.02
CA ALA A 59 -6.83 -1.00 8.52
C ALA A 59 -7.35 -0.86 7.08
N PRO A 60 -6.88 -1.69 6.16
CA PRO A 60 -7.42 -1.70 4.80
C PRO A 60 -8.91 -2.03 4.79
N THR A 61 -9.66 -1.37 3.94
CA THR A 61 -11.10 -1.58 3.80
C THR A 61 -11.38 -2.53 2.64
N PRO A 62 -12.07 -3.64 2.85
CA PRO A 62 -12.43 -4.53 1.75
C PRO A 62 -13.29 -3.83 0.70
N VAL A 63 -12.99 -4.06 -0.56
CA VAL A 63 -13.80 -3.53 -1.65
C VAL A 63 -15.02 -4.42 -1.86
N GLN A 64 -16.22 -3.83 -1.82
CA GLN A 64 -17.46 -4.58 -1.95
C GLN A 64 -17.52 -5.35 -3.26
N LYS A 65 -18.04 -6.57 -3.20
CA LYS A 65 -18.23 -7.47 -4.35
C LYS A 65 -16.94 -7.99 -4.98
N LEU A 66 -15.78 -7.64 -4.43
CA LEU A 66 -14.50 -8.19 -4.89
C LEU A 66 -13.88 -9.03 -3.79
N THR A 67 -13.21 -10.09 -4.20
CA THR A 67 -12.49 -10.97 -3.30
C THR A 67 -11.01 -10.64 -3.32
N ASN A 68 -10.38 -10.59 -2.15
CA ASN A 68 -8.93 -10.35 -2.03
C ASN A 68 -8.49 -8.97 -2.52
N VAL A 69 -9.37 -7.98 -2.42
CA VAL A 69 -9.07 -6.59 -2.79
C VAL A 69 -9.47 -5.66 -1.65
N TRP A 70 -8.53 -4.82 -1.25
CA TRP A 70 -8.74 -3.81 -0.22
C TRP A 70 -8.23 -2.47 -0.72
N ASN A 71 -8.71 -1.40 -0.13
CA ASN A 71 -8.13 -0.09 -0.39
C ASN A 71 -8.11 0.76 0.89
N LEU A 72 -7.33 1.81 0.84
CA LEU A 72 -7.35 2.85 1.85
C LEU A 72 -6.87 4.16 1.22
N THR A 73 -7.29 5.26 1.80
CA THR A 73 -6.90 6.60 1.38
C THR A 73 -6.19 7.27 2.54
N PHE A 74 -5.10 7.95 2.26
CA PHE A 74 -4.36 8.68 3.29
C PHE A 74 -3.89 10.04 2.77
N ALA A 75 -3.68 10.95 3.69
CA ALA A 75 -3.22 12.29 3.36
C ALA A 75 -1.70 12.33 3.32
N VAL A 76 -1.16 13.01 2.30
CA VAL A 76 0.26 13.30 2.17
C VAL A 76 0.37 14.81 1.99
N GLY A 77 0.59 15.53 3.11
CA GLY A 77 0.51 16.99 3.09
C GLY A 77 -0.91 17.44 2.74
N HIS A 78 -1.04 18.19 1.66
CA HIS A 78 -2.34 18.68 1.17
C HIS A 78 -2.96 17.75 0.12
N ASP A 79 -2.26 16.72 -0.28
CA ASP A 79 -2.72 15.80 -1.31
C ASP A 79 -3.25 14.51 -0.69
N LEU A 80 -4.07 13.80 -1.46
CA LEU A 80 -4.56 12.49 -1.09
C LEU A 80 -3.87 11.42 -1.91
N ALA A 81 -3.51 10.33 -1.25
CA ALA A 81 -3.00 9.14 -1.89
C ALA A 81 -4.00 8.01 -1.72
N VAL A 82 -4.15 7.17 -2.72
CA VAL A 82 -5.01 5.99 -2.68
C VAL A 82 -4.14 4.76 -2.86
N LEU A 83 -4.25 3.83 -1.93
CA LEU A 83 -3.51 2.58 -1.98
C LEU A 83 -4.49 1.43 -2.17
N HIS A 84 -4.27 0.66 -3.22
CA HIS A 84 -5.03 -0.56 -3.46
C HIS A 84 -4.17 -1.77 -3.10
N LEU A 85 -4.75 -2.71 -2.37
CA LEU A 85 -4.09 -3.96 -2.00
C LEU A 85 -4.83 -5.09 -2.68
N ILE A 86 -4.09 -5.95 -3.38
CA ILE A 86 -4.66 -7.11 -4.05
C ILE A 86 -3.85 -8.32 -3.60
N LYS A 87 -4.52 -9.27 -2.97
CA LYS A 87 -3.87 -10.53 -2.62
C LYS A 87 -3.68 -11.35 -3.88
N THR A 88 -2.44 -11.44 -4.31
CA THR A 88 -2.05 -12.22 -5.49
C THR A 88 -1.31 -13.44 -5.02
N GLU A 89 -1.82 -14.62 -5.34
CA GLU A 89 -1.14 -15.87 -5.02
C GLU A 89 -0.58 -16.45 -6.30
N LEU A 90 0.72 -16.71 -6.25
CA LEU A 90 1.34 -17.47 -7.30
C LEU A 90 0.91 -18.91 -7.12
N GLN A 91 -0.05 -19.36 -7.92
CA GLN A 91 -0.36 -20.79 -7.97
C GLN A 91 0.66 -21.47 -8.85
N ILE A 92 1.55 -22.18 -8.20
CA ILE A 92 2.43 -23.07 -8.92
C ILE A 92 1.71 -24.40 -9.00
N ASP A 93 1.14 -24.69 -10.14
CA ASP A 93 0.59 -26.00 -10.41
C ASP A 93 1.74 -26.96 -10.69
N ASN A 94 1.98 -27.80 -9.75
CA ASN A 94 2.92 -28.89 -9.95
C ASN A 94 2.19 -30.18 -10.18
#